data_a991b0cd6a6bf963e21ef0d08e8f2f0d
#
_entry.id   a991b0cd6a6bf963e21ef0d08e8f2f0d
#
_cell.length_a   1.000
_cell.length_b   1.000
_cell.length_c   1.000
_cell.angle_alpha   90.00
_cell.angle_beta   90.00
_cell.angle_gamma   90.00
#
_symmetry.space_group_name_H-M   'P 1'
#
loop_
_entity.id
_entity.type
_entity.pdbx_description
1 polymer ?
#
loop_
_entity_poly.entity_id
_entity_poly.type
_entity_poly.pdbx_seq_one_letter_code
_entity_poly.pdbx_strand_id
1 'polypeptide(L)'
;MSIIKKLFLKTLILTVFLMTSVQSEDLTKLGTFKDWNAVAVFNETGKICFAYSIPVSQSPKASNREARLFVSFRPEDKISDEVSITSGYDFNPQNAILATSGKSKFEFDLPQNKFAWISSGKTEQKIIKRMKKASRLMITAYKQSGTRTTDDYSLMGFTKAYNAAKKSCT
;
A
#
# COMPACT_ATOMS: atom_id res chain seq x y z
N MET A 1 -77.68 19.07 13.60
CA MET A 1 -76.75 19.04 14.76
C MET A 1 -75.87 17.78 14.53
N SER A 2 -74.74 17.93 13.85
CA SER A 2 -73.92 16.80 13.42
C SER A 2 -72.54 16.90 14.09
N ILE A 3 -72.20 15.88 14.85
CA ILE A 3 -70.95 15.79 15.57
C ILE A 3 -69.96 15.03 14.66
N ILE A 4 -69.06 15.77 14.08
CA ILE A 4 -67.97 15.17 13.22
C ILE A 4 -66.91 14.60 14.16
N LYS A 5 -66.85 13.26 14.23
CA LYS A 5 -65.78 12.54 14.90
C LYS A 5 -64.49 12.65 14.05
N LYS A 6 -63.52 13.41 14.55
CA LYS A 6 -62.15 13.44 13.97
C LYS A 6 -61.42 12.16 14.34
N LEU A 7 -61.26 11.31 13.35
CA LEU A 7 -60.45 10.11 13.42
C LEU A 7 -58.94 10.50 13.25
N PHE A 8 -58.21 10.57 14.35
CA PHE A 8 -56.74 10.75 14.32
C PHE A 8 -56.10 9.42 13.95
N LEU A 9 -55.76 9.27 12.68
CA LEU A 9 -54.90 8.16 12.19
C LEU A 9 -53.45 8.47 12.57
N LYS A 10 -52.98 7.86 13.65
CA LYS A 10 -51.56 7.90 14.02
C LYS A 10 -50.78 7.01 13.07
N THR A 11 -50.17 7.64 12.08
CA THR A 11 -49.21 6.96 11.20
C THR A 11 -47.91 6.78 11.99
N LEU A 12 -47.68 5.57 12.50
CA LEU A 12 -46.43 5.17 13.12
C LEU A 12 -45.38 4.94 11.99
N ILE A 13 -44.56 5.96 11.75
CA ILE A 13 -43.40 5.84 10.85
C ILE A 13 -42.34 5.01 11.58
N LEU A 14 -42.27 3.73 11.24
CA LEU A 14 -41.20 2.82 11.65
C LEU A 14 -39.95 3.17 10.85
N THR A 15 -39.14 4.08 11.37
CA THR A 15 -37.78 4.35 10.84
C THR A 15 -36.88 3.15 11.11
N VAL A 16 -36.73 2.28 10.11
CA VAL A 16 -35.74 1.23 10.12
C VAL A 16 -34.37 1.89 9.99
N PHE A 17 -33.68 2.03 11.11
CA PHE A 17 -32.29 2.43 11.17
C PHE A 17 -31.46 1.28 10.59
N LEU A 18 -31.10 1.35 9.31
CA LEU A 18 -30.08 0.48 8.71
C LEU A 18 -28.77 0.78 9.39
N MET A 19 -28.43 0.01 10.41
CA MET A 19 -27.08 -0.01 10.99
C MET A 19 -26.17 -0.61 9.94
N THR A 20 -25.52 0.23 9.13
CA THR A 20 -24.36 -0.18 8.36
C THR A 20 -23.25 -0.47 9.36
N SER A 21 -22.96 -1.76 9.58
CA SER A 21 -21.78 -2.18 10.31
C SER A 21 -20.56 -1.68 9.52
N VAL A 22 -19.90 -0.66 10.06
CA VAL A 22 -18.56 -0.27 9.61
C VAL A 22 -17.66 -1.43 10.00
N GLN A 23 -17.31 -2.27 9.03
CA GLN A 23 -16.35 -3.35 9.21
C GLN A 23 -14.98 -2.71 9.44
N SER A 24 -14.48 -2.82 10.65
CA SER A 24 -13.13 -2.39 11.02
C SER A 24 -12.14 -3.32 10.31
N GLU A 25 -11.24 -2.76 9.49
CA GLU A 25 -10.09 -3.51 9.01
C GLU A 25 -9.26 -3.95 10.22
N ASP A 26 -9.13 -5.26 10.41
CA ASP A 26 -8.33 -5.80 11.51
C ASP A 26 -6.86 -5.92 11.05
N LEU A 27 -6.04 -4.97 11.51
CA LEU A 27 -4.63 -4.92 11.21
C LEU A 27 -3.82 -5.64 12.29
N THR A 28 -3.21 -6.77 11.92
CA THR A 28 -2.32 -7.55 12.77
C THR A 28 -0.87 -7.27 12.44
N LYS A 29 -0.11 -6.77 13.43
CA LYS A 29 1.33 -6.59 13.30
C LYS A 29 2.05 -7.93 13.43
N LEU A 30 2.71 -8.39 12.37
CA LEU A 30 3.48 -9.63 12.33
C LEU A 30 4.90 -9.45 12.91
N GLY A 31 5.43 -8.23 12.88
CA GLY A 31 6.71 -7.88 13.47
C GLY A 31 7.35 -6.64 12.88
N THR A 32 8.36 -6.13 13.61
CA THR A 32 9.27 -5.08 13.15
C THR A 32 10.68 -5.67 13.07
N PHE A 33 11.33 -5.48 11.93
CA PHE A 33 12.64 -6.05 11.60
C PHE A 33 13.57 -4.93 11.14
N LYS A 34 14.23 -4.25 12.08
CA LYS A 34 15.02 -3.03 11.80
C LYS A 34 14.18 -1.98 11.08
N ASP A 35 14.50 -1.66 9.82
CA ASP A 35 13.84 -0.63 9.03
C ASP A 35 12.60 -1.13 8.25
N TRP A 36 12.18 -2.38 8.51
CA TRP A 36 11.03 -3.02 7.86
C TRP A 36 10.00 -3.52 8.85
N ASN A 37 8.73 -3.38 8.48
CA ASN A 37 7.59 -3.92 9.19
C ASN A 37 6.92 -5.00 8.34
N ALA A 38 6.30 -5.98 9.00
CA ALA A 38 5.40 -6.94 8.38
C ALA A 38 4.04 -6.89 9.08
N VAL A 39 2.97 -6.88 8.29
CA VAL A 39 1.59 -6.80 8.77
C VAL A 39 0.69 -7.72 7.96
N ALA A 40 -0.41 -8.15 8.58
CA ALA A 40 -1.55 -8.77 7.92
C ALA A 40 -2.79 -7.90 8.14
N VAL A 41 -3.59 -7.74 7.12
CA VAL A 41 -4.88 -7.06 7.15
C VAL A 41 -5.94 -8.04 6.71
N PHE A 42 -7.07 -8.05 7.42
CA PHE A 42 -8.26 -8.79 7.04
C PHE A 42 -9.34 -7.78 6.64
N ASN A 43 -9.89 -7.96 5.47
CA ASN A 43 -11.00 -7.16 4.95
C ASN A 43 -12.01 -8.07 4.25
N GLU A 44 -13.06 -7.49 3.66
CA GLU A 44 -14.11 -8.22 2.94
C GLU A 44 -13.59 -9.03 1.75
N THR A 45 -12.46 -8.63 1.14
CA THR A 45 -11.85 -9.31 -0.01
C THR A 45 -10.88 -10.41 0.41
N GLY A 46 -10.64 -10.60 1.72
CA GLY A 46 -9.79 -11.63 2.26
C GLY A 46 -8.57 -11.11 3.01
N LYS A 47 -7.56 -11.98 3.11
CA LYS A 47 -6.33 -11.68 3.83
C LYS A 47 -5.27 -11.08 2.93
N ILE A 48 -4.70 -9.96 3.35
CA ILE A 48 -3.59 -9.29 2.68
C ILE A 48 -2.42 -9.23 3.65
N CYS A 49 -1.24 -9.73 3.25
CA CYS A 49 -0.02 -9.62 4.04
C CYS A 49 1.01 -8.81 3.26
N PHE A 50 1.73 -7.92 3.93
CA PHE A 50 2.79 -7.16 3.27
C PHE A 50 3.93 -6.82 4.21
N ALA A 51 5.13 -6.78 3.65
CA ALA A 51 6.27 -6.14 4.24
C ALA A 51 6.38 -4.72 3.69
N TYR A 52 6.68 -3.73 4.55
CA TYR A 52 6.86 -2.36 4.11
C TYR A 52 7.97 -1.64 4.87
N SER A 53 8.52 -0.61 4.21
CA SER A 53 9.48 0.31 4.80
C SER A 53 9.14 1.75 4.42
N ILE A 54 9.56 2.69 5.26
CA ILE A 54 9.60 4.12 4.97
C ILE A 54 11.02 4.51 4.57
N PRO A 55 11.22 5.54 3.72
CA PRO A 55 12.56 5.95 3.34
C PRO A 55 13.33 6.52 4.54
N VAL A 56 14.61 6.19 4.63
CA VAL A 56 15.53 6.76 5.63
C VAL A 56 16.01 8.16 5.26
N SER A 57 15.86 8.52 3.98
CA SER A 57 16.14 9.87 3.47
C SER A 57 15.25 10.19 2.29
N GLN A 58 14.81 11.45 2.21
CA GLN A 58 13.98 11.97 1.12
C GLN A 58 14.57 13.27 0.56
N SER A 59 14.53 13.43 -0.75
CA SER A 59 14.90 14.67 -1.43
C SER A 59 13.77 15.11 -2.37
N PRO A 60 13.40 16.41 -2.41
CA PRO A 60 13.82 17.50 -1.51
C PRO A 60 13.40 17.26 -0.04
N LYS A 61 14.22 17.70 0.91
CA LYS A 61 14.00 17.51 2.36
C LYS A 61 12.74 18.19 2.91
N ALA A 62 12.26 19.25 2.25
CA ALA A 62 11.17 20.09 2.75
C ALA A 62 9.77 19.45 2.68
N SER A 63 9.64 18.25 2.20
CA SER A 63 8.36 17.56 2.11
C SER A 63 8.39 16.26 2.91
N ASN A 64 7.80 16.24 4.09
CA ASN A 64 7.43 14.99 4.77
C ASN A 64 6.40 14.26 3.91
N ARG A 65 6.88 13.54 2.90
CA ARG A 65 6.04 12.76 1.99
C ARG A 65 5.74 11.40 2.61
N GLU A 66 4.53 10.94 2.48
CA GLU A 66 4.13 9.59 2.92
C GLU A 66 4.62 8.53 1.92
N ALA A 67 5.94 8.50 1.67
CA ALA A 67 6.52 7.50 0.80
C ALA A 67 6.67 6.16 1.53
N ARG A 68 6.36 5.07 0.81
CA ARG A 68 6.51 3.70 1.29
C ARG A 68 6.86 2.76 0.14
N LEU A 69 7.64 1.73 0.46
CA LEU A 69 7.95 0.61 -0.42
C LEU A 69 7.32 -0.64 0.18
N PHE A 70 6.61 -1.42 -0.64
CA PHE A 70 5.88 -2.61 -0.22
C PHE A 70 6.29 -3.85 -0.99
N VAL A 71 6.16 -5.02 -0.35
CA VAL A 71 6.03 -6.32 -1.02
C VAL A 71 4.83 -7.04 -0.44
N SER A 72 3.84 -7.32 -1.28
CA SER A 72 2.51 -7.77 -0.89
C SER A 72 2.19 -9.19 -1.36
N PHE A 73 1.31 -9.84 -0.59
CA PHE A 73 0.76 -11.17 -0.83
C PHE A 73 -0.74 -11.10 -0.64
N ARG A 74 -1.52 -11.50 -1.64
CA ARG A 74 -3.00 -11.58 -1.61
C ARG A 74 -3.43 -12.95 -2.16
N PRO A 75 -3.60 -13.96 -1.29
CA PRO A 75 -3.90 -15.34 -1.71
C PRO A 75 -5.18 -15.45 -2.53
N GLU A 76 -6.23 -14.74 -2.15
CA GLU A 76 -7.54 -14.75 -2.81
C GLU A 76 -7.44 -14.24 -4.25
N ASP A 77 -6.58 -13.26 -4.51
CA ASP A 77 -6.31 -12.71 -5.85
C ASP A 77 -5.23 -13.52 -6.59
N LYS A 78 -4.67 -14.58 -5.99
CA LYS A 78 -3.50 -15.34 -6.49
C LYS A 78 -2.28 -14.46 -6.74
N ILE A 79 -2.15 -13.37 -5.98
CA ILE A 79 -1.03 -12.43 -6.06
C ILE A 79 0.01 -12.80 -5.01
N SER A 80 1.24 -12.99 -5.47
CA SER A 80 2.40 -13.26 -4.65
C SER A 80 3.57 -12.42 -5.13
N ASP A 81 4.33 -11.88 -4.18
CA ASP A 81 5.56 -11.14 -4.49
C ASP A 81 5.34 -9.80 -5.23
N GLU A 82 4.14 -9.20 -5.14
CA GLU A 82 3.85 -7.91 -5.76
C GLU A 82 4.68 -6.79 -5.13
N VAL A 83 5.43 -6.07 -5.94
CA VAL A 83 6.25 -4.95 -5.50
C VAL A 83 5.61 -3.64 -5.90
N SER A 84 5.34 -2.77 -4.92
CA SER A 84 4.72 -1.47 -5.14
C SER A 84 5.34 -0.36 -4.29
N ILE A 85 5.14 0.87 -4.74
CA ILE A 85 5.56 2.08 -4.03
C ILE A 85 4.46 3.10 -3.97
N THR A 86 4.53 3.98 -2.96
CA THR A 86 3.93 5.31 -2.99
C THR A 86 4.99 6.34 -2.66
N SER A 87 4.90 7.52 -3.27
CA SER A 87 5.76 8.67 -2.93
C SER A 87 4.99 9.81 -2.27
N GLY A 88 3.68 9.57 -1.95
CA GLY A 88 2.81 10.55 -1.28
C GLY A 88 2.26 11.64 -2.20
N TYR A 89 2.37 11.48 -3.52
CA TYR A 89 1.85 12.39 -4.54
C TYR A 89 1.51 11.62 -5.83
N ASP A 90 0.70 12.21 -6.71
CA ASP A 90 0.39 11.63 -8.02
C ASP A 90 1.60 11.74 -8.95
N PHE A 91 2.01 10.61 -9.52
CA PHE A 91 3.18 10.54 -10.39
C PHE A 91 2.95 11.25 -11.71
N ASN A 92 4.04 11.86 -12.23
CA ASN A 92 4.05 12.42 -13.58
C ASN A 92 4.16 11.28 -14.61
N PRO A 93 3.15 11.09 -15.49
CA PRO A 93 3.15 9.97 -16.45
C PRO A 93 4.19 10.12 -17.57
N GLN A 94 4.80 11.29 -17.72
CA GLN A 94 5.83 11.56 -18.74
C GLN A 94 7.23 11.11 -18.29
N ASN A 95 7.39 10.69 -17.03
CA ASN A 95 8.69 10.37 -16.47
C ASN A 95 8.70 8.96 -15.87
N ALA A 96 9.75 8.20 -16.18
CA ALA A 96 9.95 6.88 -15.60
C ALA A 96 10.15 6.94 -14.08
N ILE A 97 9.59 5.96 -13.37
CA ILE A 97 9.77 5.73 -11.94
C ILE A 97 10.80 4.61 -11.79
N LEU A 98 11.97 4.94 -11.25
CA LEU A 98 13.12 4.03 -11.25
C LEU A 98 13.56 3.64 -9.84
N ALA A 99 13.71 2.35 -9.60
CA ALA A 99 14.41 1.81 -8.45
C ALA A 99 15.84 1.47 -8.83
N THR A 100 16.82 1.95 -8.07
CA THR A 100 18.24 1.67 -8.30
C THR A 100 18.90 1.08 -7.05
N SER A 101 19.74 0.05 -7.26
CA SER A 101 20.54 -0.56 -6.19
C SER A 101 21.87 -1.02 -6.77
N GLY A 102 22.94 -0.27 -6.50
CA GLY A 102 24.22 -0.42 -7.17
C GLY A 102 24.07 -0.23 -8.69
N LYS A 103 24.48 -1.22 -9.48
CA LYS A 103 24.35 -1.20 -10.96
C LYS A 103 22.97 -1.67 -11.46
N SER A 104 22.13 -2.20 -10.59
CA SER A 104 20.80 -2.72 -10.98
C SER A 104 19.78 -1.60 -11.04
N LYS A 105 18.96 -1.60 -12.11
CA LYS A 105 17.83 -0.69 -12.30
C LYS A 105 16.56 -1.49 -12.57
N PHE A 106 15.44 -1.04 -12.02
CA PHE A 106 14.11 -1.60 -12.20
C PHE A 106 13.13 -0.44 -12.40
N GLU A 107 12.15 -0.61 -13.25
CA GLU A 107 11.13 0.39 -13.51
C GLU A 107 9.81 -0.04 -12.88
N PHE A 108 9.11 0.91 -12.26
CA PHE A 108 7.73 0.79 -11.85
C PHE A 108 6.86 1.33 -13.00
N ASP A 109 6.48 0.46 -13.90
CA ASP A 109 5.90 0.76 -15.21
C ASP A 109 4.37 0.85 -15.23
N LEU A 110 3.73 0.61 -14.07
CA LEU A 110 2.28 0.76 -13.87
C LEU A 110 1.98 1.83 -12.82
N PRO A 111 2.13 3.13 -13.13
CA PRO A 111 1.70 4.19 -12.23
C PRO A 111 0.18 4.36 -12.25
N GLN A 112 -0.42 4.47 -11.06
CA GLN A 112 -1.84 4.79 -10.87
C GLN A 112 -1.98 5.71 -9.67
N ASN A 113 -2.33 6.96 -9.90
CA ASN A 113 -2.42 7.99 -8.86
C ASN A 113 -1.11 8.10 -8.05
N LYS A 114 -1.19 7.85 -6.75
CA LYS A 114 -0.06 7.92 -5.80
C LYS A 114 0.76 6.63 -5.71
N PHE A 115 0.33 5.56 -6.37
CA PHE A 115 0.98 4.27 -6.35
C PHE A 115 1.60 3.92 -7.70
N ALA A 116 2.63 3.07 -7.66
CA ALA A 116 3.19 2.48 -8.86
C ALA A 116 3.61 1.03 -8.59
N TRP A 117 3.43 0.18 -9.58
CA TRP A 117 3.73 -1.25 -9.55
C TRP A 117 4.70 -1.64 -10.66
N ILE A 118 5.23 -2.83 -10.56
CA ILE A 118 5.98 -3.50 -11.62
C ILE A 118 5.03 -4.48 -12.32
N SER A 119 4.80 -4.33 -13.63
CA SER A 119 3.86 -5.18 -14.40
C SER A 119 4.34 -6.62 -14.58
N SER A 120 5.65 -6.84 -14.55
CA SER A 120 6.27 -8.12 -14.83
C SER A 120 6.66 -8.89 -13.58
N GLY A 121 6.00 -10.01 -13.28
CA GLY A 121 6.38 -10.90 -12.17
C GLY A 121 7.82 -11.38 -12.23
N LYS A 122 8.39 -11.53 -13.43
CA LYS A 122 9.82 -11.83 -13.58
C LYS A 122 10.72 -10.69 -13.10
N THR A 123 10.30 -9.45 -13.31
CA THR A 123 11.02 -8.27 -12.82
C THR A 123 10.85 -8.12 -11.31
N GLU A 124 9.67 -8.40 -10.77
CA GLU A 124 9.41 -8.42 -9.32
C GLU A 124 10.32 -9.41 -8.59
N GLN A 125 10.45 -10.64 -9.12
CA GLN A 125 11.37 -11.62 -8.57
C GLN A 125 12.85 -11.15 -8.60
N LYS A 126 13.26 -10.43 -9.66
CA LYS A 126 14.62 -9.90 -9.77
C LYS A 126 14.87 -8.77 -8.75
N ILE A 127 13.95 -7.83 -8.59
CA ILE A 127 14.11 -6.75 -7.60
C ILE A 127 14.09 -7.31 -6.18
N ILE A 128 13.19 -8.27 -5.84
CA ILE A 128 13.17 -8.94 -4.54
C ILE A 128 14.49 -9.67 -4.26
N LYS A 129 15.02 -10.41 -5.25
CA LYS A 129 16.32 -11.06 -5.13
C LYS A 129 17.46 -10.06 -4.89
N ARG A 130 17.38 -8.89 -5.52
CA ARG A 130 18.33 -7.79 -5.29
C ARG A 130 18.18 -7.21 -3.89
N MET A 131 16.96 -6.93 -3.45
CA MET A 131 16.67 -6.38 -2.13
C MET A 131 17.14 -7.30 -0.99
N LYS A 132 17.06 -8.62 -1.16
CA LYS A 132 17.58 -9.60 -0.17
C LYS A 132 19.11 -9.56 -0.02
N LYS A 133 19.85 -9.02 -1.00
CA LYS A 133 21.32 -9.02 -1.04
C LYS A 133 21.95 -7.66 -0.88
N ALA A 134 21.20 -6.59 -1.05
CA ALA A 134 21.69 -5.23 -1.01
C ALA A 134 21.42 -4.58 0.34
N SER A 135 22.10 -3.46 0.62
CA SER A 135 21.88 -2.64 1.81
C SER A 135 20.90 -1.48 1.59
N ARG A 136 20.74 -1.04 0.33
CA ARG A 136 19.93 0.13 -0.04
C ARG A 136 19.24 -0.02 -1.38
N LEU A 137 18.07 0.63 -1.48
CA LEU A 137 17.32 0.82 -2.72
C LEU A 137 16.89 2.29 -2.78
N MET A 138 17.23 2.96 -3.88
CA MET A 138 16.85 4.35 -4.13
C MET A 138 15.74 4.39 -5.17
N ILE A 139 14.65 5.08 -4.86
CA ILE A 139 13.54 5.34 -5.78
C ILE A 139 13.67 6.78 -6.30
N THR A 140 13.68 6.94 -7.61
CA THR A 140 13.59 8.24 -8.28
C THR A 140 12.25 8.33 -8.99
N ALA A 141 11.50 9.38 -8.72
CA ALA A 141 10.20 9.65 -9.33
C ALA A 141 10.02 11.15 -9.55
N TYR A 142 8.89 11.53 -10.18
CA TYR A 142 8.58 12.92 -10.51
C TYR A 142 7.15 13.24 -10.13
N LYS A 143 6.96 14.40 -9.48
CA LYS A 143 5.64 14.99 -9.26
C LYS A 143 5.04 15.45 -10.59
N GLN A 144 3.73 15.63 -10.65
CA GLN A 144 3.07 16.20 -11.83
C GLN A 144 3.63 17.57 -12.25
N SER A 145 4.14 18.35 -11.30
CA SER A 145 4.86 19.60 -11.55
C SER A 145 6.22 19.45 -12.26
N GLY A 146 6.67 18.22 -12.52
CA GLY A 146 8.00 17.92 -13.06
C GLY A 146 9.12 17.89 -12.02
N THR A 147 8.82 18.18 -10.74
CA THR A 147 9.83 18.14 -9.69
C THR A 147 10.30 16.72 -9.45
N ARG A 148 11.61 16.47 -9.63
CA ARG A 148 12.25 15.20 -9.32
C ARG A 148 12.30 14.98 -7.81
N THR A 149 11.99 13.76 -7.38
CA THR A 149 12.17 13.31 -5.99
C THR A 149 13.06 12.08 -5.92
N THR A 150 13.66 11.87 -4.77
CA THR A 150 14.47 10.68 -4.49
C THR A 150 14.16 10.22 -3.07
N ASP A 151 13.82 8.95 -2.93
CA ASP A 151 13.54 8.27 -1.67
C ASP A 151 14.55 7.14 -1.49
N ASP A 152 15.33 7.17 -0.41
CA ASP A 152 16.37 6.19 -0.12
C ASP A 152 15.89 5.23 0.97
N TYR A 153 15.76 3.97 0.64
CA TYR A 153 15.28 2.92 1.53
C TYR A 153 16.44 2.05 2.02
N SER A 154 16.53 1.89 3.34
CA SER A 154 17.36 0.84 3.93
C SER A 154 16.73 -0.53 3.67
N LEU A 155 17.55 -1.51 3.30
CA LEU A 155 17.13 -2.90 3.12
C LEU A 155 17.46 -3.78 4.34
N MET A 156 17.90 -3.16 5.43
CA MET A 156 18.18 -3.86 6.68
C MET A 156 16.89 -4.38 7.32
N GLY A 157 16.78 -5.70 7.41
CA GLY A 157 15.58 -6.36 7.93
C GLY A 157 14.59 -6.84 6.85
N PHE A 158 14.75 -6.41 5.59
CA PHE A 158 13.87 -6.77 4.49
C PHE A 158 13.56 -8.27 4.40
N THR A 159 14.59 -9.11 4.37
CA THR A 159 14.41 -10.58 4.22
C THR A 159 13.55 -11.17 5.34
N LYS A 160 13.73 -10.72 6.58
CA LYS A 160 12.93 -11.19 7.72
C LYS A 160 11.48 -10.74 7.62
N ALA A 161 11.24 -9.45 7.30
CA ALA A 161 9.90 -8.90 7.13
C ALA A 161 9.16 -9.56 5.94
N TYR A 162 9.83 -9.72 4.80
CA TYR A 162 9.32 -10.44 3.64
C TYR A 162 8.88 -11.87 3.99
N ASN A 163 9.74 -12.62 4.69
CA ASN A 163 9.43 -14.00 5.08
C ASN A 163 8.27 -14.07 6.09
N ALA A 164 8.17 -13.13 7.02
CA ALA A 164 7.06 -13.05 7.97
C ALA A 164 5.72 -12.77 7.24
N ALA A 165 5.68 -11.80 6.33
CA ALA A 165 4.51 -11.50 5.52
C ALA A 165 4.13 -12.70 4.64
N LYS A 166 5.08 -13.27 3.90
CA LYS A 166 4.84 -14.44 3.05
C LYS A 166 4.27 -15.60 3.83
N LYS A 167 4.89 -16.00 4.95
CA LYS A 167 4.42 -17.12 5.81
C LYS A 167 3.02 -16.90 6.36
N SER A 168 2.61 -15.64 6.59
CA SER A 168 1.27 -15.34 7.11
C SER A 168 0.19 -15.48 6.05
N CYS A 169 0.53 -15.37 4.75
CA CYS A 169 -0.40 -15.43 3.62
C CYS A 169 -0.20 -16.66 2.71
N THR A 170 0.52 -17.68 3.16
CA THR A 170 0.69 -18.98 2.45
C THR A 170 0.06 -20.13 3.23
#